data_945f529e5f757af682126f530890a822
#
_entry.id   945f529e5f757af682126f530890a822
#
_cell.length_a   1.000
_cell.length_b   1.000
_cell.length_c   1.000
_cell.angle_alpha   90.00
_cell.angle_beta   90.00
_cell.angle_gamma   90.00
#
_symmetry.space_group_name_H-M   'P 1'
#
loop_
_entity.id
_entity.type
_entity.pdbx_description
1 polymer ?
#
loop_
_entity_poly.entity_id
_entity_poly.type
_entity_poly.pdbx_seq_one_letter_code
_entity_poly.pdbx_strand_id
1 'polypeptide(L)'
;SDSCEIRAQVPESALLDPYCHVVTGYLPYYKGLASYTIPKVDMQLGLTFLSKPGMVVSFAGTPTNGGHLNANYTVPNSAVAPILARPLWGGTANVTVNLIEPGTKYGERVNELHLRVAKVLRFQGMRANVGVDIFNIINAAPGLSYNQNFIANGPWLTPTTVMTARFAKLSAQIDF
;
A
#
# COMPACT_ATOMS: atom_id res chain seq x y z
N SER A 1 -11.68 15.44 2.20
CA SER A 1 -12.04 15.54 3.62
C SER A 1 -11.90 16.99 4.07
N ASP A 2 -12.88 17.49 4.79
CA ASP A 2 -12.89 18.84 5.36
C ASP A 2 -13.23 18.75 6.84
N SER A 3 -12.31 19.19 7.69
CA SER A 3 -12.47 19.24 9.15
C SER A 3 -12.30 20.67 9.71
N CYS A 4 -12.32 21.68 8.82
CA CYS A 4 -12.04 23.06 9.20
C CYS A 4 -13.06 23.62 10.20
N GLU A 5 -14.33 23.24 10.07
CA GLU A 5 -15.39 23.66 11.00
C GLU A 5 -15.18 23.08 12.41
N ILE A 6 -14.82 21.80 12.49
CA ILE A 6 -14.52 21.14 13.78
C ILE A 6 -13.32 21.81 14.45
N ARG A 7 -12.30 22.21 13.69
CA ARG A 7 -11.13 22.91 14.22
C ARG A 7 -11.42 24.31 14.70
N ALA A 8 -12.35 25.00 14.05
CA ALA A 8 -12.81 26.29 14.51
C ALA A 8 -13.51 26.20 15.88
N GLN A 9 -14.17 25.07 16.15
CA GLN A 9 -14.84 24.80 17.43
C GLN A 9 -13.88 24.28 18.51
N VAL A 10 -12.80 23.58 18.10
CA VAL A 10 -11.78 23.02 18.99
C VAL A 10 -10.39 23.46 18.54
N PRO A 11 -9.99 24.72 18.82
CA PRO A 11 -8.72 25.28 18.32
C PRO A 11 -7.48 24.49 18.73
N GLU A 12 -7.53 23.78 19.85
CA GLU A 12 -6.41 22.94 20.33
C GLU A 12 -6.10 21.75 19.41
N SER A 13 -7.10 21.25 18.68
CA SER A 13 -6.90 20.18 17.69
C SER A 13 -6.20 20.69 16.44
N ALA A 14 -6.27 21.98 16.13
CA ALA A 14 -5.61 22.59 14.99
C ALA A 14 -4.09 22.59 15.09
N LEU A 15 -3.54 22.54 16.30
CA LEU A 15 -2.10 22.42 16.54
C LEU A 15 -1.55 21.04 16.17
N LEU A 16 -2.39 20.01 16.27
CA LEU A 16 -2.01 18.62 16.00
C LEU A 16 -2.07 18.26 14.52
N ASP A 17 -2.94 18.95 13.79
CA ASP A 17 -3.14 18.73 12.36
C ASP A 17 -3.39 20.08 11.67
N PRO A 18 -2.35 20.71 11.09
CA PRO A 18 -2.46 22.04 10.46
C PRO A 18 -3.30 22.02 9.18
N TYR A 19 -3.61 20.84 8.63
CA TYR A 19 -4.30 20.70 7.36
C TYR A 19 -5.74 20.28 7.54
N CYS A 20 -6.66 21.23 7.59
CA CYS A 20 -8.08 20.93 7.80
C CYS A 20 -8.84 20.57 6.51
N HIS A 21 -8.34 21.01 5.36
CA HIS A 21 -8.92 20.73 4.05
C HIS A 21 -7.97 19.83 3.27
N VAL A 22 -8.35 18.57 3.07
CA VAL A 22 -7.53 17.58 2.35
C VAL A 22 -8.23 17.18 1.05
N VAL A 23 -7.61 17.52 -0.07
CA VAL A 23 -8.05 17.10 -1.40
C VAL A 23 -7.25 15.86 -1.82
N THR A 24 -7.92 14.75 -1.99
CA THR A 24 -7.30 13.54 -2.54
C THR A 24 -7.28 13.65 -4.05
N GLY A 25 -6.10 13.57 -4.67
CA GLY A 25 -5.94 13.53 -6.10
C GLY A 25 -6.60 12.29 -6.74
N TYR A 26 -6.77 12.33 -8.05
CA TYR A 26 -7.27 11.17 -8.80
C TYR A 26 -6.24 10.04 -8.78
N LEU A 27 -6.59 8.91 -8.17
CA LEU A 27 -5.74 7.74 -8.01
C LEU A 27 -6.29 6.57 -8.86
N PRO A 28 -5.89 6.46 -10.14
CA PRO A 28 -6.44 5.44 -11.03
C PRO A 28 -5.97 4.04 -10.63
N TYR A 29 -6.91 3.12 -10.65
CA TYR A 29 -6.71 1.70 -10.39
C TYR A 29 -7.07 0.91 -11.66
N TYR A 30 -6.14 0.11 -12.15
CA TYR A 30 -6.33 -0.72 -13.33
C TYR A 30 -6.20 -2.20 -12.96
N LYS A 31 -7.13 -2.99 -13.45
CA LYS A 31 -7.12 -4.44 -13.31
C LYS A 31 -7.55 -5.07 -14.63
N GLY A 32 -6.81 -6.08 -15.06
CA GLY A 32 -7.10 -6.83 -16.27
C GLY A 32 -6.92 -8.33 -16.04
N LEU A 33 -7.78 -9.13 -16.65
CA LEU A 33 -7.67 -10.58 -16.69
C LEU A 33 -7.89 -11.01 -18.14
N ALA A 34 -7.02 -11.88 -18.63
CA ALA A 34 -7.18 -12.54 -19.92
C ALA A 34 -6.92 -14.04 -19.78
N SER A 35 -7.73 -14.87 -20.44
CA SER A 35 -7.50 -16.29 -20.52
C SER A 35 -7.75 -16.76 -21.95
N TYR A 36 -6.88 -17.65 -22.43
CA TYR A 36 -6.99 -18.22 -23.76
C TYR A 36 -6.61 -19.70 -23.75
N THR A 37 -7.44 -20.53 -24.32
CA THR A 37 -7.12 -21.96 -24.53
C THR A 37 -6.74 -22.18 -25.97
N ILE A 38 -5.52 -22.67 -26.21
CA ILE A 38 -5.01 -22.96 -27.54
C ILE A 38 -5.63 -24.30 -27.98
N PRO A 39 -6.53 -24.29 -28.98
CA PRO A 39 -7.11 -25.51 -29.50
C PRO A 39 -6.02 -26.38 -30.15
N LYS A 40 -6.24 -27.69 -30.23
CA LYS A 40 -5.31 -28.72 -30.74
C LYS A 40 -4.14 -29.09 -29.81
N VAL A 41 -3.67 -28.15 -28.97
CA VAL A 41 -2.55 -28.40 -28.04
C VAL A 41 -3.03 -28.57 -26.62
N ASP A 42 -4.30 -28.27 -26.34
CA ASP A 42 -4.91 -28.28 -24.99
C ASP A 42 -4.08 -27.48 -23.95
N MET A 43 -3.48 -26.38 -24.40
CA MET A 43 -2.76 -25.45 -23.55
C MET A 43 -3.65 -24.30 -23.11
N GLN A 44 -3.61 -23.95 -21.84
CA GLN A 44 -4.30 -22.81 -21.25
C GLN A 44 -3.29 -21.72 -20.89
N LEU A 45 -3.56 -20.52 -21.36
CA LEU A 45 -2.79 -19.31 -21.00
C LEU A 45 -3.70 -18.42 -20.17
N GLY A 46 -3.19 -17.94 -19.05
CA GLY A 46 -3.87 -16.95 -18.20
C GLY A 46 -2.94 -15.79 -17.92
N LEU A 47 -3.45 -14.58 -18.04
CA LEU A 47 -2.71 -13.35 -17.73
C LEU A 47 -3.54 -12.52 -16.76
N THR A 48 -2.92 -12.08 -15.66
CA THR A 48 -3.54 -11.16 -14.71
C THR A 48 -2.65 -9.95 -14.58
N PHE A 49 -3.22 -8.78 -14.81
CA PHE A 49 -2.57 -7.49 -14.65
C PHE A 49 -3.24 -6.69 -13.55
N LEU A 50 -2.44 -6.09 -12.68
CA LEU A 50 -2.87 -5.19 -11.64
C LEU A 50 -1.96 -3.97 -11.60
N SER A 51 -2.55 -2.79 -11.63
CA SER A 51 -1.83 -1.53 -11.43
C SER A 51 -2.63 -0.66 -10.47
N LYS A 52 -2.10 -0.44 -9.29
CA LYS A 52 -2.77 0.33 -8.22
C LYS A 52 -1.82 1.37 -7.64
N PRO A 53 -2.36 2.50 -7.12
CA PRO A 53 -1.57 3.46 -6.36
C PRO A 53 -0.88 2.77 -5.20
N GLY A 54 0.29 3.26 -4.81
CA GLY A 54 1.00 2.77 -3.64
C GLY A 54 0.12 2.90 -2.40
N MET A 55 -0.05 1.82 -1.68
CA MET A 55 -0.79 1.80 -0.42
C MET A 55 0.20 1.92 0.72
N VAL A 56 -0.08 2.84 1.64
CA VAL A 56 0.55 2.82 2.95
C VAL A 56 -0.36 2.03 3.87
N VAL A 57 0.12 0.88 4.32
CA VAL A 57 -0.53 0.16 5.41
C VAL A 57 -0.17 0.90 6.69
N SER A 58 -1.16 1.46 7.38
CA SER A 58 -0.97 1.99 8.71
C SER A 58 -0.45 0.88 9.63
N PHE A 59 0.42 1.21 10.57
CA PHE A 59 0.98 0.27 11.55
C PHE A 59 -0.10 -0.51 12.35
N ALA A 60 -1.34 -0.06 12.33
CA ALA A 60 -2.51 -0.71 12.95
C ALA A 60 -3.26 -1.69 12.00
N GLY A 61 -2.72 -1.99 10.81
CA GLY A 61 -3.36 -2.93 9.87
C GLY A 61 -4.59 -2.40 9.14
N THR A 62 -5.02 -1.19 9.42
CA THR A 62 -6.09 -0.53 8.67
C THR A 62 -5.49 0.22 7.49
N PRO A 63 -5.91 -0.07 6.24
CA PRO A 63 -5.50 0.74 5.10
C PRO A 63 -6.02 2.16 5.32
N THR A 64 -5.09 3.13 5.40
CA THR A 64 -5.49 4.54 5.39
C THR A 64 -6.08 4.86 4.02
N ASN A 65 -7.31 5.34 3.99
CA ASN A 65 -7.98 5.76 2.77
C ASN A 65 -7.11 6.80 2.05
N GLY A 66 -6.65 6.45 0.84
CA GLY A 66 -5.93 7.36 -0.03
C GLY A 66 -4.45 7.12 -0.21
N GLY A 67 -3.79 6.24 0.57
CA GLY A 67 -2.40 5.81 0.31
C GLY A 67 -1.33 6.91 0.37
N HIS A 68 -1.64 8.08 0.94
CA HIS A 68 -0.67 9.16 1.09
C HIS A 68 0.32 8.90 2.23
N LEU A 69 1.51 9.46 2.08
CA LEU A 69 2.60 9.39 3.04
C LEU A 69 2.60 10.63 3.93
N ASN A 70 2.95 10.45 5.20
CA ASN A 70 3.06 11.52 6.19
C ASN A 70 4.51 11.73 6.62
N ALA A 71 4.79 12.91 7.17
CA ALA A 71 6.01 13.20 7.92
C ALA A 71 5.64 13.43 9.39
N ASN A 72 5.51 12.37 10.15
CA ASN A 72 5.11 12.42 11.55
C ASN A 72 6.29 12.82 12.42
N TYR A 73 6.26 14.04 12.92
CA TYR A 73 7.24 14.56 13.85
C TYR A 73 6.69 14.51 15.27
N THR A 74 7.34 13.74 16.13
CA THR A 74 6.92 13.57 17.53
C THR A 74 7.81 14.40 18.44
N VAL A 75 7.19 15.28 19.22
CA VAL A 75 7.87 16.18 20.16
C VAL A 75 7.44 15.84 21.58
N PRO A 76 8.38 15.71 22.53
CA PRO A 76 8.05 15.48 23.92
C PRO A 76 7.46 16.73 24.59
N ASN A 77 6.59 16.53 25.58
CA ASN A 77 6.00 17.62 26.36
C ASN A 77 7.06 18.52 27.01
N SER A 78 8.20 17.96 27.42
CA SER A 78 9.31 18.72 28.00
C SER A 78 9.89 19.77 27.05
N ALA A 79 9.81 19.56 25.75
CA ALA A 79 10.27 20.54 24.75
C ALA A 79 9.19 21.57 24.41
N VAL A 80 7.91 21.18 24.48
CA VAL A 80 6.77 22.05 24.07
C VAL A 80 6.27 22.91 25.23
N ALA A 81 6.20 22.38 26.44
CA ALA A 81 5.68 23.08 27.60
C ALA A 81 6.36 24.42 27.92
N PRO A 82 7.69 24.58 27.81
CA PRO A 82 8.34 25.88 28.01
C PRO A 82 7.91 26.93 26.97
N ILE A 83 7.63 26.49 25.73
CA ILE A 83 7.25 27.39 24.63
C ILE A 83 5.80 27.82 24.78
N LEU A 84 4.92 26.90 25.18
CA LEU A 84 3.49 27.16 25.38
C LEU A 84 3.19 27.79 26.76
N ALA A 85 4.17 27.88 27.67
CA ALA A 85 3.99 28.25 29.07
C ALA A 85 2.94 27.38 29.83
N ARG A 86 2.62 26.20 29.30
CA ARG A 86 1.71 25.20 29.91
C ARG A 86 2.04 23.79 29.40
N PRO A 87 1.73 22.73 30.14
CA PRO A 87 1.85 21.37 29.63
C PRO A 87 0.87 21.10 28.51
N LEU A 88 1.15 20.06 27.73
CA LEU A 88 0.21 19.53 26.73
C LEU A 88 -1.11 19.13 27.41
N TRP A 89 -2.22 19.37 26.70
CA TRP A 89 -3.55 19.06 27.18
C TRP A 89 -3.69 17.55 27.50
N GLY A 90 -4.43 17.21 28.54
CA GLY A 90 -4.62 15.83 28.98
C GLY A 90 -3.41 15.16 29.58
N GLY A 91 -2.31 15.89 29.88
CA GLY A 91 -1.10 15.34 30.49
C GLY A 91 -0.33 14.38 29.57
N THR A 92 -0.52 14.50 28.25
CA THR A 92 0.16 13.63 27.25
C THR A 92 1.67 13.86 27.29
N ALA A 93 2.44 12.75 27.22
CA ALA A 93 3.90 12.80 27.26
C ALA A 93 4.50 13.37 25.96
N ASN A 94 3.84 13.16 24.84
CA ASN A 94 4.30 13.55 23.50
C ASN A 94 3.15 14.07 22.66
N VAL A 95 3.47 14.89 21.66
CA VAL A 95 2.57 15.32 20.58
C VAL A 95 3.18 14.96 19.24
N THR A 96 2.40 14.43 18.32
CA THR A 96 2.83 14.11 16.95
C THR A 96 2.11 15.03 15.97
N VAL A 97 2.89 15.68 15.12
CA VAL A 97 2.40 16.61 14.09
C VAL A 97 2.85 16.12 12.72
N ASN A 98 1.95 16.13 11.75
CA ASN A 98 2.33 15.87 10.36
C ASN A 98 2.91 17.14 9.75
N LEU A 99 4.17 17.07 9.26
CA LEU A 99 4.90 18.22 8.71
C LEU A 99 4.58 18.48 7.23
N ILE A 100 3.93 17.55 6.54
CA ILE A 100 3.58 17.69 5.13
C ILE A 100 2.07 17.64 4.93
N GLU A 101 1.59 18.35 3.94
CA GLU A 101 0.16 18.32 3.60
C GLU A 101 -0.27 16.93 3.16
N PRO A 102 -1.33 16.36 3.75
CA PRO A 102 -1.89 15.06 3.35
C PRO A 102 -2.29 15.08 1.87
N GLY A 103 -1.99 14.00 1.15
CA GLY A 103 -2.31 13.90 -0.28
C GLY A 103 -1.25 14.48 -1.23
N THR A 104 -0.13 15.04 -0.73
CA THR A 104 0.96 15.55 -1.57
C THR A 104 2.01 14.50 -1.92
N LYS A 105 2.19 13.49 -1.07
CA LYS A 105 3.13 12.38 -1.31
C LYS A 105 2.43 11.03 -1.24
N TYR A 106 2.75 10.18 -2.21
CA TYR A 106 2.23 8.82 -2.31
C TYR A 106 3.38 7.81 -2.39
N GLY A 107 3.09 6.57 -2.01
CA GLY A 107 4.00 5.46 -2.22
C GLY A 107 4.16 5.14 -3.71
N GLU A 108 5.15 4.32 -4.02
CA GLU A 108 5.38 3.83 -5.38
C GLU A 108 4.19 3.06 -5.89
N ARG A 109 3.87 3.25 -7.18
CA ARG A 109 2.77 2.53 -7.83
C ARG A 109 3.08 1.04 -7.89
N VAL A 110 2.14 0.22 -7.43
CA VAL A 110 2.26 -1.24 -7.46
C VAL A 110 1.75 -1.74 -8.80
N ASN A 111 2.66 -2.29 -9.59
CA ASN A 111 2.35 -2.95 -10.85
C ASN A 111 2.67 -4.44 -10.72
N GLU A 112 1.68 -5.29 -10.96
CA GLU A 112 1.80 -6.73 -10.91
C GLU A 112 1.34 -7.34 -12.23
N LEU A 113 2.09 -8.29 -12.73
CA LEU A 113 1.73 -9.08 -13.89
C LEU A 113 1.99 -10.54 -13.56
N HIS A 114 0.95 -11.37 -13.65
CA HIS A 114 1.03 -12.81 -13.41
C HIS A 114 0.71 -13.56 -14.69
N LEU A 115 1.44 -14.62 -14.95
CA LEU A 115 1.26 -15.50 -16.09
C LEU A 115 1.02 -16.92 -15.59
N ARG A 116 -0.02 -17.54 -16.10
CA ARG A 116 -0.29 -18.97 -15.96
C ARG A 116 -0.17 -19.65 -17.31
N VAL A 117 0.59 -20.75 -17.36
CA VAL A 117 0.64 -21.65 -18.50
C VAL A 117 0.31 -23.04 -17.98
N ALA A 118 -0.74 -23.66 -18.49
CA ALA A 118 -1.14 -25.00 -18.08
C ALA A 118 -1.45 -25.86 -19.30
N LYS A 119 -1.20 -27.16 -19.19
CA LYS A 119 -1.51 -28.17 -20.19
C LYS A 119 -2.47 -29.19 -19.63
N VAL A 120 -3.52 -29.48 -20.40
CA VAL A 120 -4.46 -30.54 -20.09
C VAL A 120 -3.98 -31.82 -20.78
N LEU A 121 -3.69 -32.83 -19.98
CA LEU A 121 -3.36 -34.16 -20.43
C LEU A 121 -4.58 -35.06 -20.22
N ARG A 122 -4.91 -35.89 -21.23
CA ARG A 122 -6.05 -36.81 -21.15
C ARG A 122 -5.55 -38.23 -21.31
N PHE A 123 -5.82 -39.11 -20.35
CA PHE A 123 -5.44 -40.50 -20.33
C PHE A 123 -6.64 -41.38 -19.91
N GLN A 124 -7.07 -42.27 -20.77
CA GLN A 124 -8.00 -43.37 -20.44
C GLN A 124 -9.14 -42.99 -19.48
N GLY A 125 -9.80 -41.84 -19.71
CA GLY A 125 -10.89 -41.36 -18.87
C GLY A 125 -10.47 -40.41 -17.72
N MET A 126 -9.17 -40.31 -17.42
CA MET A 126 -8.61 -39.33 -16.48
C MET A 126 -8.19 -38.06 -17.20
N ARG A 127 -8.30 -36.94 -16.50
CA ARG A 127 -7.86 -35.63 -16.96
C ARG A 127 -6.86 -35.05 -15.97
N ALA A 128 -5.64 -34.80 -16.41
CA ALA A 128 -4.63 -34.13 -15.60
C ALA A 128 -4.37 -32.72 -16.15
N ASN A 129 -4.42 -31.72 -15.28
CA ASN A 129 -4.09 -30.33 -15.61
C ASN A 129 -2.77 -29.98 -14.89
N VAL A 130 -1.69 -29.84 -15.65
CA VAL A 130 -0.36 -29.49 -15.14
C VAL A 130 -0.03 -28.06 -15.56
N GLY A 131 0.29 -27.21 -14.61
CA GLY A 131 0.50 -25.80 -14.85
C GLY A 131 1.70 -25.21 -14.13
N VAL A 132 2.20 -24.12 -14.69
CA VAL A 132 3.19 -23.23 -14.11
C VAL A 132 2.56 -21.85 -13.96
N ASP A 133 2.53 -21.34 -12.74
CA ASP A 133 2.11 -19.99 -12.43
C ASP A 133 3.36 -19.16 -12.11
N ILE A 134 3.59 -18.09 -12.85
CA ILE A 134 4.68 -17.14 -12.61
C ILE A 134 4.07 -15.87 -12.06
N PHE A 135 4.39 -15.57 -10.80
CA PHE A 135 3.93 -14.37 -10.12
C PHE A 135 4.96 -13.25 -10.25
N ASN A 136 4.46 -12.03 -10.41
CA ASN A 136 5.29 -10.84 -10.57
C ASN A 136 6.35 -11.00 -11.68
N ILE A 137 5.91 -11.36 -12.90
CA ILE A 137 6.81 -11.67 -14.02
C ILE A 137 7.72 -10.50 -14.40
N ILE A 138 7.25 -9.25 -14.19
CA ILE A 138 8.04 -8.04 -14.42
C ILE A 138 9.07 -7.79 -13.33
N ASN A 139 9.03 -8.59 -12.24
CA ASN A 139 9.90 -8.46 -11.08
C ASN A 139 9.91 -7.05 -10.46
N ALA A 140 8.74 -6.40 -10.42
CA ALA A 140 8.59 -5.12 -9.73
C ALA A 140 8.80 -5.31 -8.22
N ALA A 141 9.46 -4.35 -7.59
CA ALA A 141 9.72 -4.37 -6.14
C ALA A 141 9.37 -3.02 -5.48
N PRO A 142 8.15 -2.49 -5.70
CA PRO A 142 7.76 -1.24 -5.07
C PRO A 142 7.69 -1.40 -3.55
N GLY A 143 7.94 -0.30 -2.83
CA GLY A 143 7.69 -0.22 -1.40
C GLY A 143 6.19 -0.33 -1.12
N LEU A 144 5.81 -1.24 -0.22
CA LEU A 144 4.42 -1.44 0.21
C LEU A 144 4.10 -0.68 1.49
N SER A 145 5.09 -0.48 2.33
CA SER A 145 4.99 0.35 3.53
C SER A 145 6.28 1.15 3.74
N TYR A 146 6.16 2.28 4.44
CA TYR A 146 7.26 3.23 4.61
C TYR A 146 7.33 3.69 6.06
N ASN A 147 8.55 4.00 6.51
CA ASN A 147 8.73 4.70 7.76
C ASN A 147 8.27 6.16 7.62
N GLN A 148 7.16 6.49 8.25
CA GLN A 148 6.56 7.83 8.21
C GLN A 148 7.02 8.71 9.38
N ASN A 149 7.80 8.18 10.31
CA ASN A 149 8.36 8.97 11.41
C ASN A 149 9.48 9.86 10.87
N PHE A 150 9.29 11.16 10.98
CA PHE A 150 10.27 12.13 10.56
C PHE A 150 11.25 12.40 11.72
N ILE A 151 12.53 12.21 11.44
CA ILE A 151 13.65 12.55 12.33
C ILE A 151 14.60 13.41 11.52
N ALA A 152 14.96 14.58 12.01
CA ALA A 152 15.94 15.44 11.35
C ALA A 152 17.27 14.68 11.16
N ASN A 153 17.75 14.62 9.91
CA ASN A 153 18.92 13.85 9.50
C ASN A 153 18.81 12.31 9.70
N GLY A 154 17.61 11.81 9.92
CA GLY A 154 17.31 10.38 10.06
C GLY A 154 16.63 9.76 8.85
N PRO A 155 16.41 8.44 8.86
CA PRO A 155 15.74 7.72 7.78
C PRO A 155 14.25 8.03 7.77
N TRP A 156 13.80 8.86 6.83
CA TRP A 156 12.41 9.14 6.55
C TRP A 156 12.03 8.60 5.18
N LEU A 157 10.83 8.06 5.05
CA LEU A 157 10.30 7.40 3.84
C LEU A 157 11.15 6.23 3.33
N THR A 158 11.92 5.59 4.21
CA THR A 158 12.55 4.31 3.86
C THR A 158 11.48 3.21 3.80
N PRO A 159 11.48 2.37 2.76
CA PRO A 159 10.56 1.24 2.69
C PRO A 159 10.80 0.28 3.86
N THR A 160 9.74 -0.08 4.59
CA THR A 160 9.78 -1.08 5.66
C THR A 160 9.30 -2.44 5.17
N THR A 161 8.53 -2.46 4.09
CA THR A 161 8.08 -3.67 3.41
C THR A 161 8.11 -3.43 1.91
N VAL A 162 8.63 -4.37 1.16
CA VAL A 162 8.67 -4.35 -0.30
C VAL A 162 7.83 -5.49 -0.87
N MET A 163 7.40 -5.35 -2.10
CA MET A 163 6.65 -6.41 -2.78
C MET A 163 7.53 -7.64 -2.99
N THR A 164 6.92 -8.82 -2.89
CA THR A 164 7.60 -10.09 -3.11
C THR A 164 8.19 -10.16 -4.52
N ALA A 165 9.45 -10.59 -4.59
CA ALA A 165 10.13 -10.83 -5.85
C ALA A 165 9.39 -11.87 -6.72
N ARG A 166 9.72 -11.93 -8.00
CA ARG A 166 9.19 -12.93 -8.91
C ARG A 166 9.43 -14.35 -8.40
N PHE A 167 8.38 -15.17 -8.42
CA PHE A 167 8.48 -16.58 -8.09
C PHE A 167 7.58 -17.42 -9.00
N ALA A 168 7.88 -18.71 -9.11
CA ALA A 168 7.09 -19.66 -9.86
C ALA A 168 6.50 -20.72 -8.94
N LYS A 169 5.27 -21.15 -9.25
CA LYS A 169 4.56 -22.24 -8.59
C LYS A 169 4.21 -23.30 -9.63
N LEU A 170 4.54 -24.56 -9.34
CA LEU A 170 4.06 -25.71 -10.11
C LEU A 170 2.75 -26.21 -9.51
N SER A 171 1.81 -26.57 -10.35
CA SER A 171 0.51 -27.12 -9.95
C SER A 171 0.16 -28.32 -10.82
N ALA A 172 -0.41 -29.36 -10.20
CA ALA A 172 -1.00 -30.50 -10.89
C ALA A 172 -2.34 -30.82 -10.24
N GLN A 173 -3.36 -30.98 -11.06
CA GLN A 173 -4.69 -31.42 -10.65
C GLN A 173 -5.08 -32.62 -11.49
N ILE A 174 -5.60 -33.66 -10.85
CA ILE A 174 -6.02 -34.89 -11.54
C ILE A 174 -7.51 -35.08 -11.22
N ASP A 175 -8.32 -35.20 -12.27
CA ASP A 175 -9.76 -35.47 -12.21
C ASP A 175 -9.99 -36.89 -12.76
N PHE A 176 -10.75 -37.71 -12.02
CA PHE A 176 -11.06 -39.13 -12.31
C PHE A 176 -12.48 -39.28 -12.83
#